data_230377ac7b9eedab576a04a13e1d3912
#
_entry.id   230377ac7b9eedab576a04a13e1d3912
#
_cell.length_a   1.000
_cell.length_b   1.000
_cell.length_c   1.000
_cell.angle_alpha   90.00
_cell.angle_beta   90.00
_cell.angle_gamma   90.00
#
_symmetry.space_group_name_H-M   'P 1'
#
loop_
_entity.id
_entity.type
_entity.pdbx_description
1 polymer ?
#
loop_
_entity_poly.entity_id
_entity_poly.type
_entity_poly.pdbx_seq_one_letter_code
_entity_poly.pdbx_strand_id
1 'polypeptide(L)'
;MQGAAINKESQDVIEKGERKGEDMQDFEMEAYLQKLLAACQQAFGADLLYMGLQGSWRRGEATEHSDIDVVVVLETFGTEQMRTYRRILEQVGFEERSCGFICGRRELQNWNRLELCQLQNETQDYYGSLAPLLPAYSRDDVRVYLLFSLNAFYHELCHRYIHACPEENEAAMPFYAKTVFYMLQNLYWLRDGVYYQNRKELAAHLRGEDQQLFNIMEKTRQGEPFPLEPTFEALFTWCQGLLQRL
;
A
#
# COMPACT_ATOMS: atom_id res chain seq x y z
N MET A 1 -12.36 34.55 -15.35
CA MET A 1 -12.04 34.44 -13.92
C MET A 1 -11.76 32.99 -13.48
N GLN A 2 -11.00 32.22 -14.28
CA GLN A 2 -10.62 30.81 -13.98
C GLN A 2 -9.12 30.61 -13.74
N GLY A 3 -8.30 31.68 -13.83
CA GLY A 3 -6.84 31.57 -13.69
C GLY A 3 -6.27 31.71 -12.26
N ALA A 4 -7.09 32.12 -11.27
CA ALA A 4 -6.62 32.36 -9.91
C ALA A 4 -6.75 31.17 -8.97
N ALA A 5 -7.61 30.19 -9.28
CA ALA A 5 -7.82 29.00 -8.44
C ALA A 5 -6.70 27.94 -8.61
N ILE A 6 -6.19 27.78 -9.83
CA ILE A 6 -5.11 26.80 -10.13
C ILE A 6 -3.80 27.15 -9.41
N ASN A 7 -3.55 28.45 -9.20
CA ASN A 7 -2.29 28.91 -8.58
C ASN A 7 -2.28 28.70 -7.05
N LYS A 8 -3.43 28.65 -6.41
CA LYS A 8 -3.55 28.46 -4.96
C LYS A 8 -3.41 26.99 -4.55
N GLU A 9 -4.02 26.08 -5.31
CA GLU A 9 -3.86 24.62 -5.08
C GLU A 9 -2.41 24.16 -5.34
N SER A 10 -1.76 24.73 -6.36
CA SER A 10 -0.34 24.41 -6.66
C SER A 10 0.61 24.95 -5.58
N GLN A 11 0.32 26.13 -5.00
CA GLN A 11 1.09 26.67 -3.88
C GLN A 11 0.86 25.89 -2.58
N ASP A 12 -0.38 25.49 -2.29
CA ASP A 12 -0.69 24.67 -1.12
C ASP A 12 -0.03 23.28 -1.17
N VAL A 13 0.12 22.69 -2.37
CA VAL A 13 0.85 21.41 -2.57
C VAL A 13 2.35 21.58 -2.38
N ILE A 14 2.94 22.69 -2.85
CA ILE A 14 4.37 22.99 -2.68
C ILE A 14 4.68 23.31 -1.21
N GLU A 15 3.87 24.13 -0.54
CA GLU A 15 4.06 24.43 0.89
C GLU A 15 3.85 23.21 1.81
N LYS A 16 2.95 22.29 1.43
CA LYS A 16 2.78 20.99 2.12
C LYS A 16 3.97 20.06 1.88
N GLY A 17 4.54 20.06 0.68
CA GLY A 17 5.74 19.30 0.35
C GLY A 17 6.97 19.77 1.12
N GLU A 18 7.16 21.08 1.26
CA GLU A 18 8.29 21.67 2.00
C GLU A 18 8.19 21.43 3.51
N ARG A 19 7.00 21.53 4.11
CA ARG A 19 6.78 21.18 5.54
C ARG A 19 7.00 19.70 5.84
N LYS A 20 6.67 18.80 4.90
CA LYS A 20 6.93 17.35 5.04
C LYS A 20 8.43 17.01 5.10
N GLY A 21 9.30 17.81 4.51
CA GLY A 21 10.75 17.55 4.48
C GLY A 21 11.49 18.00 5.74
N GLU A 22 11.03 19.05 6.42
CA GLU A 22 11.68 19.59 7.63
C GLU A 22 11.46 18.71 8.88
N ASP A 23 10.32 17.99 8.96
CA ASP A 23 9.94 17.17 10.12
C ASP A 23 10.61 15.79 10.18
N MET A 24 11.35 15.38 9.13
CA MET A 24 11.89 14.01 9.03
C MET A 24 13.29 13.81 9.60
N GLN A 25 14.05 14.85 9.90
CA GLN A 25 15.42 14.71 10.40
C GLN A 25 15.50 14.00 11.76
N ASP A 26 14.39 14.01 12.54
CA ASP A 26 14.31 13.39 13.87
C ASP A 26 13.12 12.42 14.03
N PHE A 27 12.53 11.91 12.90
CA PHE A 27 11.38 11.01 12.99
C PHE A 27 11.78 9.59 13.37
N GLU A 28 11.38 9.19 14.57
CA GLU A 28 11.58 7.83 15.10
C GLU A 28 10.25 7.05 15.08
N MET A 29 10.12 6.07 14.16
CA MET A 29 8.90 5.26 13.98
C MET A 29 8.45 4.58 15.28
N GLU A 30 9.38 4.01 16.03
CA GLU A 30 9.07 3.32 17.28
C GLU A 30 8.47 4.29 18.33
N ALA A 31 9.04 5.47 18.47
CA ALA A 31 8.53 6.50 19.39
C ALA A 31 7.13 6.99 18.94
N TYR A 32 6.90 7.14 17.64
CA TYR A 32 5.58 7.47 17.09
C TYR A 32 4.55 6.40 17.42
N LEU A 33 4.85 5.12 17.17
CA LEU A 33 3.94 4.02 17.42
C LEU A 33 3.61 3.87 18.92
N GLN A 34 4.60 4.06 19.81
CA GLN A 34 4.39 4.04 21.26
C GLN A 34 3.45 5.17 21.69
N LYS A 35 3.65 6.38 21.18
CA LYS A 35 2.82 7.55 21.48
C LYS A 35 1.39 7.36 20.98
N LEU A 36 1.23 6.84 19.73
CA LEU A 36 -0.05 6.55 19.15
C LEU A 36 -0.79 5.45 19.94
N LEU A 37 -0.10 4.36 20.29
CA LEU A 37 -0.67 3.28 21.11
C LEU A 37 -1.16 3.80 22.46
N ALA A 38 -0.34 4.57 23.18
CA ALA A 38 -0.72 5.12 24.47
C ALA A 38 -1.95 6.02 24.39
N ALA A 39 -2.04 6.86 23.36
CA ALA A 39 -3.20 7.72 23.13
C ALA A 39 -4.46 6.90 22.76
N CYS A 40 -4.33 5.86 21.93
CA CYS A 40 -5.43 4.95 21.62
C CYS A 40 -5.91 4.17 22.86
N GLN A 41 -4.99 3.66 23.67
CA GLN A 41 -5.33 2.96 24.94
C GLN A 41 -6.05 3.89 25.93
N GLN A 42 -5.60 5.13 26.04
CA GLN A 42 -6.27 6.13 26.89
C GLN A 42 -7.68 6.45 26.43
N ALA A 43 -7.88 6.57 25.10
CA ALA A 43 -9.17 7.00 24.55
C ALA A 43 -10.18 5.85 24.40
N PHE A 44 -9.73 4.67 24.04
CA PHE A 44 -10.60 3.52 23.72
C PHE A 44 -10.57 2.43 24.81
N GLY A 45 -9.56 2.41 25.68
CA GLY A 45 -9.46 1.44 26.76
C GLY A 45 -9.54 -0.01 26.27
N ALA A 46 -10.49 -0.77 26.81
CA ALA A 46 -10.72 -2.17 26.45
C ALA A 46 -11.28 -2.38 25.03
N ASP A 47 -11.81 -1.33 24.41
CA ASP A 47 -12.29 -1.40 23.03
C ASP A 47 -11.16 -1.42 22.01
N LEU A 48 -9.92 -1.04 22.37
CA LEU A 48 -8.75 -1.22 21.51
C LEU A 48 -8.36 -2.69 21.48
N LEU A 49 -8.56 -3.34 20.35
CA LEU A 49 -8.25 -4.77 20.18
C LEU A 49 -6.88 -4.99 19.53
N TYR A 50 -6.51 -4.11 18.62
CA TYR A 50 -5.33 -4.31 17.80
C TYR A 50 -4.75 -2.99 17.27
N MET A 51 -3.42 -2.96 17.17
CA MET A 51 -2.67 -1.98 16.40
C MET A 51 -1.50 -2.66 15.70
N GLY A 52 -1.27 -2.36 14.42
CA GLY A 52 -0.17 -2.91 13.62
C GLY A 52 0.35 -1.92 12.59
N LEU A 53 1.59 -2.15 12.15
CA LEU A 53 2.28 -1.35 11.14
C LEU A 53 2.22 -2.02 9.78
N GLN A 54 1.95 -1.23 8.74
CA GLN A 54 1.94 -1.68 7.33
C GLN A 54 2.88 -0.85 6.45
N GLY A 55 2.81 -1.10 5.16
CA GLY A 55 3.41 -0.26 4.13
C GLY A 55 4.93 -0.30 4.08
N SER A 56 5.51 0.78 3.55
CA SER A 56 6.94 0.88 3.32
C SER A 56 7.77 0.87 4.60
N TRP A 57 7.25 1.43 5.68
CA TRP A 57 7.89 1.42 6.99
C TRP A 57 8.05 0.01 7.55
N ARG A 58 6.99 -0.78 7.49
CA ARG A 58 7.05 -2.19 7.89
C ARG A 58 8.05 -2.99 7.05
N ARG A 59 8.16 -2.71 5.76
CA ARG A 59 9.08 -3.40 4.85
C ARG A 59 10.53 -2.93 4.94
N GLY A 60 10.82 -1.84 5.67
CA GLY A 60 12.14 -1.22 5.69
C GLY A 60 12.49 -0.52 4.36
N GLU A 61 11.49 -0.08 3.61
CA GLU A 61 11.59 0.55 2.29
C GLU A 61 11.10 2.01 2.31
N ALA A 62 10.87 2.57 3.50
CA ALA A 62 10.36 3.93 3.65
C ALA A 62 11.37 4.99 3.20
N THR A 63 10.87 6.07 2.65
CA THR A 63 11.59 7.30 2.31
C THR A 63 11.03 8.46 3.14
N GLU A 64 11.65 9.61 3.04
CA GLU A 64 11.16 10.86 3.66
C GLU A 64 9.74 11.26 3.23
N HIS A 65 9.30 10.80 2.06
CA HIS A 65 7.95 11.06 1.52
C HIS A 65 6.94 9.95 1.82
N SER A 66 7.35 8.89 2.51
CA SER A 66 6.47 7.74 2.78
C SER A 66 5.40 8.09 3.81
N ASP A 67 4.17 7.70 3.53
CA ASP A 67 3.09 7.72 4.50
C ASP A 67 3.33 6.71 5.63
N ILE A 68 2.65 6.91 6.77
CA ILE A 68 2.71 6.03 7.93
C ILE A 68 1.41 5.21 7.95
N ASP A 69 1.50 3.96 7.55
CA ASP A 69 0.34 3.08 7.43
C ASP A 69 0.15 2.27 8.73
N VAL A 70 -0.85 2.66 9.55
CA VAL A 70 -1.19 1.96 10.79
C VAL A 70 -2.58 1.35 10.70
N VAL A 71 -2.70 0.06 11.05
CA VAL A 71 -3.98 -0.64 11.20
C VAL A 71 -4.43 -0.55 12.64
N VAL A 72 -5.66 -0.10 12.88
CA VAL A 72 -6.28 -0.08 14.21
C VAL A 72 -7.61 -0.82 14.16
N VAL A 73 -7.83 -1.74 15.08
CA VAL A 73 -9.11 -2.46 15.21
C VAL A 73 -9.70 -2.20 16.60
N LEU A 74 -10.95 -1.77 16.61
CA LEU A 74 -11.72 -1.53 17.83
C LEU A 74 -12.82 -2.61 17.99
N GLU A 75 -13.29 -2.84 19.20
CA GLU A 75 -14.45 -3.71 19.45
C GLU A 75 -15.70 -3.17 18.77
N THR A 76 -15.96 -1.86 18.97
CA THR A 76 -17.06 -1.14 18.32
C THR A 76 -16.53 0.05 17.53
N PHE A 77 -17.12 0.32 16.36
CA PHE A 77 -16.64 1.37 15.48
C PHE A 77 -17.81 2.15 14.87
N GLY A 78 -17.67 3.46 14.88
CA GLY A 78 -18.66 4.39 14.33
C GLY A 78 -18.07 5.79 14.19
N THR A 79 -18.91 6.75 13.84
CA THR A 79 -18.48 8.14 13.58
C THR A 79 -17.86 8.83 14.81
N GLU A 80 -18.25 8.42 16.01
CA GLU A 80 -17.67 8.95 17.25
C GLU A 80 -16.22 8.49 17.41
N GLN A 81 -15.95 7.20 17.18
CA GLN A 81 -14.60 6.64 17.19
C GLN A 81 -13.72 7.27 16.10
N MET A 82 -14.27 7.52 14.91
CA MET A 82 -13.54 8.23 13.84
C MET A 82 -13.14 9.65 14.28
N ARG A 83 -14.04 10.41 14.91
CA ARG A 83 -13.73 11.76 15.41
C ARG A 83 -12.67 11.71 16.51
N THR A 84 -12.75 10.71 17.38
CA THR A 84 -11.78 10.51 18.47
C THR A 84 -10.42 10.15 17.90
N TYR A 85 -10.33 9.22 16.94
CA TYR A 85 -9.08 8.83 16.30
C TYR A 85 -8.42 9.99 15.54
N ARG A 86 -9.22 10.82 14.84
CA ARG A 86 -8.70 12.05 14.21
C ARG A 86 -8.01 12.96 15.23
N ARG A 87 -8.65 13.22 16.38
CA ARG A 87 -8.05 14.04 17.45
C ARG A 87 -6.79 13.40 18.03
N ILE A 88 -6.73 12.08 18.09
CA ILE A 88 -5.52 11.37 18.50
C ILE A 88 -4.39 11.63 17.52
N LEU A 89 -4.63 11.51 16.22
CA LEU A 89 -3.61 11.77 15.20
C LEU A 89 -3.10 13.22 15.26
N GLU A 90 -3.99 14.21 15.40
CA GLU A 90 -3.64 15.62 15.59
C GLU A 90 -2.75 15.83 16.83
N GLN A 91 -3.02 15.14 17.95
CA GLN A 91 -2.24 15.23 19.19
C GLN A 91 -0.90 14.50 19.13
N VAL A 92 -0.86 13.37 18.44
CA VAL A 92 0.36 12.56 18.28
C VAL A 92 1.33 13.26 17.31
N GLY A 93 0.80 13.99 16.35
CA GLY A 93 1.53 14.65 15.27
C GLY A 93 1.67 13.78 14.03
N PHE A 94 2.17 14.37 12.96
CA PHE A 94 2.32 13.74 11.63
C PHE A 94 0.98 13.29 11.00
N GLU A 95 -0.14 13.96 11.36
CA GLU A 95 -1.47 13.63 10.82
C GLU A 95 -1.53 13.74 9.30
N GLU A 96 -0.75 14.61 8.69
CA GLU A 96 -0.67 14.77 7.23
C GLU A 96 -0.06 13.55 6.52
N ARG A 97 0.72 12.76 7.26
CA ARG A 97 1.39 11.55 6.78
C ARG A 97 0.72 10.28 7.28
N SER A 98 -0.16 10.40 8.27
CA SER A 98 -0.90 9.26 8.77
C SER A 98 -1.88 8.77 7.71
N CYS A 99 -1.54 7.62 7.13
CA CYS A 99 -2.39 6.86 6.25
C CYS A 99 -2.61 5.51 6.94
N GLY A 100 -3.78 4.95 6.85
CA GLY A 100 -3.97 3.67 7.51
C GLY A 100 -5.42 3.23 7.47
N PHE A 101 -5.66 2.14 8.15
CA PHE A 101 -6.94 1.49 8.17
C PHE A 101 -7.45 1.38 9.60
N ILE A 102 -8.63 1.91 9.87
CA ILE A 102 -9.31 1.74 11.15
C ILE A 102 -10.70 1.17 10.95
N CYS A 103 -11.06 0.15 11.71
CA CYS A 103 -12.37 -0.50 11.65
C CYS A 103 -12.77 -1.09 12.99
N GLY A 104 -14.01 -1.57 13.08
CA GLY A 104 -14.48 -2.41 14.16
C GLY A 104 -14.27 -3.90 13.90
N ARG A 105 -14.36 -4.70 14.96
CA ARG A 105 -14.32 -6.17 14.87
C ARG A 105 -15.33 -6.71 13.88
N ARG A 106 -16.56 -6.17 13.94
CA ARG A 106 -17.66 -6.65 13.10
C ARG A 106 -17.41 -6.41 11.62
N GLU A 107 -16.90 -5.24 11.26
CA GLU A 107 -16.54 -4.87 9.89
C GLU A 107 -15.40 -5.77 9.41
N LEU A 108 -14.38 -5.97 10.23
CA LEU A 108 -13.24 -6.81 9.89
C LEU A 108 -13.62 -8.29 9.68
N GLN A 109 -14.51 -8.83 10.52
CA GLN A 109 -15.03 -10.20 10.39
C GLN A 109 -15.87 -10.43 9.11
N ASN A 110 -16.40 -9.35 8.53
CA ASN A 110 -17.15 -9.37 7.28
C ASN A 110 -16.35 -8.79 6.09
N TRP A 111 -15.05 -8.60 6.28
CA TRP A 111 -14.19 -8.05 5.23
C TRP A 111 -14.10 -8.97 4.02
N ASN A 112 -13.81 -8.38 2.87
CA ASN A 112 -13.64 -9.14 1.62
C ASN A 112 -12.49 -10.15 1.74
N ARG A 113 -12.80 -11.44 1.64
CA ARG A 113 -11.81 -12.53 1.77
C ARG A 113 -10.67 -12.43 0.77
N LEU A 114 -10.91 -11.81 -0.38
CA LEU A 114 -9.89 -11.63 -1.42
C LEU A 114 -8.72 -10.76 -0.96
N GLU A 115 -8.95 -9.84 -0.01
CA GLU A 115 -7.93 -8.90 0.50
C GLU A 115 -7.20 -9.40 1.75
N LEU A 116 -7.70 -10.46 2.40
CA LEU A 116 -7.20 -10.88 3.71
C LEU A 116 -5.78 -11.42 3.68
N CYS A 117 -5.39 -12.09 2.60
CA CYS A 117 -4.01 -12.57 2.45
C CYS A 117 -3.02 -11.42 2.51
N GLN A 118 -3.28 -10.37 1.76
CA GLN A 118 -2.43 -9.18 1.76
C GLN A 118 -2.51 -8.45 3.10
N LEU A 119 -3.71 -8.22 3.64
CA LEU A 119 -3.88 -7.56 4.93
C LEU A 119 -3.10 -8.28 6.04
N GLN A 120 -3.21 -9.60 6.13
CA GLN A 120 -2.53 -10.39 7.16
C GLN A 120 -1.01 -10.38 6.99
N ASN A 121 -0.53 -10.58 5.76
CA ASN A 121 0.90 -10.70 5.50
C ASN A 121 1.63 -9.36 5.42
N GLU A 122 0.95 -8.27 5.05
CA GLU A 122 1.52 -6.91 4.98
C GLU A 122 1.43 -6.16 6.32
N THR A 123 0.87 -6.76 7.37
CA THR A 123 0.75 -6.12 8.69
C THR A 123 1.67 -6.78 9.71
N GLN A 124 2.44 -5.98 10.42
CA GLN A 124 3.23 -6.40 11.58
C GLN A 124 2.48 -6.04 12.86
N ASP A 125 2.22 -7.03 13.70
CA ASP A 125 1.56 -6.83 14.99
C ASP A 125 2.43 -5.94 15.89
N TYR A 126 1.81 -4.88 16.46
CA TYR A 126 2.42 -3.98 17.43
C TYR A 126 1.71 -4.08 18.79
N TYR A 127 0.39 -4.17 18.79
CA TYR A 127 -0.44 -4.43 19.96
C TYR A 127 -1.55 -5.42 19.59
N GLY A 128 -1.71 -6.46 20.41
CA GLY A 128 -2.63 -7.54 20.11
C GLY A 128 -2.13 -8.45 19.00
N SER A 129 -3.03 -9.23 18.40
CA SER A 129 -2.74 -10.06 17.23
C SER A 129 -3.84 -9.95 16.20
N LEU A 130 -3.47 -9.73 14.92
CA LEU A 130 -4.43 -9.55 13.83
C LEU A 130 -5.08 -10.87 13.41
N ALA A 131 -4.32 -11.94 13.32
CA ALA A 131 -4.77 -13.20 12.74
C ALA A 131 -6.07 -13.76 13.36
N PRO A 132 -6.27 -13.75 14.70
CA PRO A 132 -7.52 -14.22 15.31
C PRO A 132 -8.73 -13.32 15.06
N LEU A 133 -8.52 -12.09 14.60
CA LEU A 133 -9.60 -11.14 14.30
C LEU A 133 -10.10 -11.28 12.87
N LEU A 134 -9.31 -11.90 11.98
CA LEU A 134 -9.63 -12.07 10.57
C LEU A 134 -10.51 -13.31 10.34
N PRO A 135 -11.44 -13.25 9.37
CA PRO A 135 -12.07 -14.47 8.87
C PRO A 135 -11.05 -15.32 8.10
N ALA A 136 -11.31 -16.62 8.01
CA ALA A 136 -10.48 -17.52 7.21
C ALA A 136 -10.58 -17.19 5.71
N TYR A 137 -9.47 -17.27 5.01
CA TYR A 137 -9.39 -17.19 3.55
C TYR A 137 -8.68 -18.42 2.97
N SER A 138 -8.91 -18.69 1.70
CA SER A 138 -8.39 -19.84 0.99
C SER A 138 -7.37 -19.43 -0.09
N ARG A 139 -6.65 -20.42 -0.63
CA ARG A 139 -5.79 -20.21 -1.81
C ARG A 139 -6.60 -19.77 -3.04
N ASP A 140 -7.85 -20.22 -3.16
CA ASP A 140 -8.72 -19.82 -4.25
C ASP A 140 -9.15 -18.34 -4.13
N ASP A 141 -9.38 -17.86 -2.92
CA ASP A 141 -9.63 -16.42 -2.69
C ASP A 141 -8.44 -15.58 -3.18
N VAL A 142 -7.21 -15.98 -2.89
CA VAL A 142 -6.00 -15.27 -3.35
C VAL A 142 -5.85 -15.34 -4.87
N ARG A 143 -6.15 -16.49 -5.48
CA ARG A 143 -6.14 -16.66 -6.94
C ARG A 143 -7.17 -15.74 -7.61
N VAL A 144 -8.39 -15.69 -7.07
CA VAL A 144 -9.45 -14.81 -7.58
C VAL A 144 -9.05 -13.33 -7.43
N TYR A 145 -8.44 -12.95 -6.29
CA TYR A 145 -7.92 -11.59 -6.09
C TYR A 145 -6.85 -11.22 -7.12
N LEU A 146 -5.89 -12.12 -7.34
CA LEU A 146 -4.83 -11.90 -8.32
C LEU A 146 -5.41 -11.75 -9.73
N LEU A 147 -6.36 -12.61 -10.11
CA LEU A 147 -7.03 -12.54 -11.41
C LEU A 147 -7.83 -11.24 -11.57
N PHE A 148 -8.56 -10.82 -10.55
CA PHE A 148 -9.29 -9.54 -10.55
C PHE A 148 -8.34 -8.35 -10.73
N SER A 149 -7.26 -8.31 -9.95
CA SER A 149 -6.23 -7.26 -10.02
C SER A 149 -5.55 -7.22 -11.39
N LEU A 150 -5.23 -8.40 -11.95
CA LEU A 150 -4.62 -8.54 -13.27
C LEU A 150 -5.54 -8.06 -14.39
N ASN A 151 -6.84 -8.40 -14.34
CA ASN A 151 -7.82 -7.93 -15.31
C ASN A 151 -7.97 -6.40 -15.28
N ALA A 152 -8.05 -5.82 -14.07
CA ALA A 152 -8.14 -4.38 -13.91
C ALA A 152 -6.88 -3.68 -14.44
N PHE A 153 -5.71 -4.22 -14.14
CA PHE A 153 -4.43 -3.68 -14.59
C PHE A 153 -4.25 -3.82 -16.10
N TYR A 154 -4.61 -4.95 -16.68
CA TYR A 154 -4.59 -5.15 -18.13
C TYR A 154 -5.51 -4.15 -18.86
N HIS A 155 -6.72 -3.95 -18.34
CA HIS A 155 -7.64 -2.94 -18.90
C HIS A 155 -7.06 -1.53 -18.81
N GLU A 156 -6.46 -1.18 -17.66
CA GLU A 156 -5.78 0.12 -17.45
C GLU A 156 -4.65 0.32 -18.47
N LEU A 157 -3.78 -0.67 -18.67
CA LEU A 157 -2.70 -0.61 -19.64
C LEU A 157 -3.24 -0.35 -21.07
N CYS A 158 -4.25 -1.12 -21.50
CA CYS A 158 -4.86 -0.94 -22.81
C CYS A 158 -5.47 0.45 -22.98
N HIS A 159 -6.24 0.89 -21.99
CA HIS A 159 -6.91 2.19 -22.01
C HIS A 159 -5.91 3.33 -22.10
N ARG A 160 -4.89 3.33 -21.25
CA ARG A 160 -3.89 4.41 -21.22
C ARG A 160 -3.00 4.41 -22.46
N TYR A 161 -2.62 3.25 -22.98
CA TYR A 161 -1.84 3.18 -24.19
C TYR A 161 -2.56 3.84 -25.39
N ILE A 162 -3.88 3.69 -25.45
CA ILE A 162 -4.70 4.21 -26.57
C ILE A 162 -5.03 5.70 -26.37
N HIS A 163 -5.25 6.15 -25.13
CA HIS A 163 -5.90 7.43 -24.84
C HIS A 163 -5.03 8.45 -24.11
N ALA A 164 -4.01 8.02 -23.37
CA ALA A 164 -3.14 8.93 -22.61
C ALA A 164 -1.93 9.38 -23.44
N CYS A 165 -1.39 10.56 -23.16
CA CYS A 165 -0.15 11.00 -23.77
C CYS A 165 1.09 10.30 -23.15
N PRO A 166 2.26 10.32 -23.85
CA PRO A 166 3.47 9.67 -23.33
C PRO A 166 3.87 10.14 -21.94
N GLU A 167 3.77 11.43 -21.65
CA GLU A 167 4.15 12.04 -20.37
C GLU A 167 3.27 11.51 -19.21
N GLU A 168 1.98 11.36 -19.44
CA GLU A 168 1.04 10.78 -18.48
C GLU A 168 1.35 9.29 -18.23
N ASN A 169 1.74 8.56 -19.27
CA ASN A 169 2.13 7.16 -19.16
C ASN A 169 3.45 7.01 -18.41
N GLU A 170 4.44 7.87 -18.67
CA GLU A 170 5.69 7.92 -17.94
C GLU A 170 5.46 8.15 -16.43
N ALA A 171 4.62 9.13 -16.09
CA ALA A 171 4.25 9.45 -14.72
C ALA A 171 3.54 8.31 -13.98
N ALA A 172 2.86 7.40 -14.69
CA ALA A 172 2.17 6.25 -14.09
C ALA A 172 3.11 5.07 -13.76
N MET A 173 4.29 4.97 -14.38
CA MET A 173 5.17 3.80 -14.26
C MET A 173 5.60 3.47 -12.82
N PRO A 174 5.95 4.43 -11.93
CA PRO A 174 6.26 4.13 -10.55
C PRO A 174 5.09 3.50 -9.79
N PHE A 175 3.84 3.89 -10.10
CA PHE A 175 2.64 3.28 -9.55
C PHE A 175 2.47 1.83 -10.07
N TYR A 176 2.74 1.59 -11.36
CA TYR A 176 2.70 0.25 -11.94
C TYR A 176 3.75 -0.68 -11.33
N ALA A 177 4.91 -0.15 -10.95
CA ALA A 177 5.91 -0.93 -10.21
C ALA A 177 5.39 -1.43 -8.85
N LYS A 178 4.56 -0.62 -8.16
CA LYS A 178 3.89 -1.04 -6.92
C LYS A 178 2.83 -2.12 -7.19
N THR A 179 2.04 -1.95 -8.24
CA THR A 179 1.00 -2.92 -8.64
C THR A 179 1.61 -4.27 -9.01
N VAL A 180 2.66 -4.29 -9.84
CA VAL A 180 3.38 -5.51 -10.23
C VAL A 180 3.98 -6.21 -9.01
N PHE A 181 4.58 -5.47 -8.08
CA PHE A 181 5.13 -6.02 -6.85
C PHE A 181 4.09 -6.80 -6.05
N TYR A 182 2.91 -6.22 -5.79
CA TYR A 182 1.85 -6.92 -5.06
C TYR A 182 1.27 -8.11 -5.82
N MET A 183 1.15 -8.02 -7.14
CA MET A 183 0.72 -9.17 -7.95
C MET A 183 1.74 -10.32 -7.89
N LEU A 184 3.03 -10.01 -7.96
CA LEU A 184 4.10 -11.01 -7.83
C LEU A 184 4.14 -11.63 -6.43
N GLN A 185 3.95 -10.86 -5.35
CA GLN A 185 3.85 -11.43 -3.99
C GLN A 185 2.72 -12.45 -3.90
N ASN A 186 1.52 -12.13 -4.39
CA ASN A 186 0.38 -13.05 -4.39
C ASN A 186 0.62 -14.27 -5.29
N LEU A 187 1.20 -14.08 -6.48
CA LEU A 187 1.54 -15.16 -7.39
C LEU A 187 2.52 -16.16 -6.75
N TYR A 188 3.56 -15.67 -6.11
CA TYR A 188 4.57 -16.49 -5.46
C TYR A 188 4.06 -17.13 -4.17
N TRP A 189 3.18 -16.45 -3.43
CA TRP A 189 2.48 -17.09 -2.33
C TRP A 189 1.58 -18.26 -2.81
N LEU A 190 0.89 -18.10 -3.93
CA LEU A 190 0.12 -19.20 -4.55
C LEU A 190 1.03 -20.34 -5.00
N ARG A 191 2.21 -20.05 -5.51
CA ARG A 191 3.16 -21.06 -6.00
C ARG A 191 3.88 -21.77 -4.84
N ASP A 192 4.47 -21.00 -3.95
CA ASP A 192 5.45 -21.48 -2.96
C ASP A 192 4.85 -21.66 -1.56
N GLY A 193 3.66 -21.08 -1.28
CA GLY A 193 3.07 -21.02 0.05
C GLY A 193 3.80 -20.05 1.01
N VAL A 194 4.72 -19.23 0.49
CA VAL A 194 5.52 -18.26 1.25
C VAL A 194 5.22 -16.86 0.75
N TYR A 195 4.91 -15.94 1.66
CA TYR A 195 4.72 -14.54 1.35
C TYR A 195 6.04 -13.79 1.56
N TYR A 196 6.67 -13.36 0.49
CA TYR A 196 7.93 -12.60 0.54
C TYR A 196 7.66 -11.16 0.96
N GLN A 197 8.21 -10.79 2.10
CA GLN A 197 7.82 -9.61 2.87
C GLN A 197 8.21 -8.27 2.23
N ASN A 198 9.29 -8.26 1.46
CA ASN A 198 9.84 -7.05 0.84
C ASN A 198 10.40 -7.34 -0.55
N ARG A 199 10.77 -6.28 -1.26
CA ARG A 199 11.28 -6.37 -2.64
C ARG A 199 12.56 -7.19 -2.75
N LYS A 200 13.45 -7.08 -1.79
CA LYS A 200 14.74 -7.82 -1.78
C LYS A 200 14.50 -9.31 -1.64
N GLU A 201 13.65 -9.71 -0.73
CA GLU A 201 13.28 -11.12 -0.54
C GLU A 201 12.59 -11.68 -1.79
N LEU A 202 11.57 -10.97 -2.30
CA LEU A 202 10.87 -11.38 -3.51
C LEU A 202 11.83 -11.53 -4.69
N ALA A 203 12.68 -10.54 -4.95
CA ALA A 203 13.65 -10.55 -6.06
C ALA A 203 14.57 -11.78 -6.04
N ALA A 204 14.97 -12.27 -4.87
CA ALA A 204 15.81 -13.44 -4.73
C ALA A 204 15.15 -14.75 -5.23
N HIS A 205 13.81 -14.76 -5.28
CA HIS A 205 13.03 -15.95 -5.65
C HIS A 205 12.38 -15.85 -7.03
N LEU A 206 12.31 -14.64 -7.63
CA LEU A 206 11.81 -14.44 -8.99
C LEU A 206 12.64 -15.18 -10.03
N ARG A 207 11.99 -15.67 -11.10
CA ARG A 207 12.64 -16.37 -12.23
C ARG A 207 11.98 -15.97 -13.55
N GLY A 208 12.75 -16.10 -14.64
CA GLY A 208 12.25 -15.93 -16.01
C GLY A 208 11.65 -14.56 -16.26
N GLU A 209 10.47 -14.52 -16.86
CA GLU A 209 9.75 -13.30 -17.21
C GLU A 209 9.37 -12.45 -15.99
N ASP A 210 9.00 -13.08 -14.88
CA ASP A 210 8.65 -12.39 -13.63
C ASP A 210 9.85 -11.59 -13.09
N GLN A 211 11.07 -12.18 -13.15
CA GLN A 211 12.28 -11.49 -12.73
C GLN A 211 12.67 -10.35 -13.70
N GLN A 212 12.52 -10.58 -15.00
CA GLN A 212 12.82 -9.56 -16.00
C GLN A 212 11.92 -8.35 -15.84
N LEU A 213 10.60 -8.57 -15.74
CA LEU A 213 9.65 -7.49 -15.52
C LEU A 213 9.91 -6.77 -14.20
N PHE A 214 10.11 -7.50 -13.10
CA PHE A 214 10.39 -6.90 -11.81
C PHE A 214 11.61 -5.97 -11.87
N ASN A 215 12.70 -6.39 -12.52
CA ASN A 215 13.90 -5.57 -12.67
C ASN A 215 13.67 -4.30 -13.50
N ILE A 216 12.83 -4.37 -14.55
CA ILE A 216 12.43 -3.20 -15.31
C ILE A 216 11.64 -2.24 -14.41
N MET A 217 10.65 -2.74 -13.70
CA MET A 217 9.77 -1.93 -12.85
C MET A 217 10.50 -1.33 -11.64
N GLU A 218 11.53 -1.99 -11.10
CA GLU A 218 12.35 -1.42 -10.03
C GLU A 218 13.14 -0.20 -10.49
N LYS A 219 13.64 -0.18 -11.73
CA LYS A 219 14.29 1.01 -12.31
C LYS A 219 13.32 2.18 -12.41
N THR A 220 12.11 1.95 -12.89
CA THR A 220 11.09 3.02 -12.96
C THR A 220 10.75 3.57 -11.59
N ARG A 221 10.65 2.69 -10.57
CA ARG A 221 10.38 3.09 -9.18
C ARG A 221 11.51 3.93 -8.57
N GLN A 222 12.77 3.64 -8.95
CA GLN A 222 13.95 4.35 -8.47
C GLN A 222 14.18 5.67 -9.21
N GLY A 223 13.33 6.01 -10.18
CA GLY A 223 13.48 7.22 -11.01
C GLY A 223 14.62 7.13 -12.01
N GLU A 224 15.11 5.90 -12.30
CA GLU A 224 16.10 5.71 -13.36
C GLU A 224 15.44 5.91 -14.73
N PRO A 225 16.19 6.46 -15.71
CA PRO A 225 15.70 6.56 -17.09
C PRO A 225 15.31 5.19 -17.66
N PHE A 226 14.16 5.12 -18.31
CA PHE A 226 13.66 3.90 -18.96
C PHE A 226 13.03 4.23 -20.31
N PRO A 227 13.09 3.31 -21.29
CA PRO A 227 12.40 3.47 -22.56
C PRO A 227 10.90 3.15 -22.38
N LEU A 228 10.03 4.14 -22.58
CA LEU A 228 8.57 4.01 -22.32
C LEU A 228 7.94 2.85 -23.09
N GLU A 229 8.07 2.85 -24.43
CA GLU A 229 7.44 1.85 -25.29
C GLU A 229 7.87 0.40 -24.95
N PRO A 230 9.18 0.07 -24.85
CA PRO A 230 9.60 -1.28 -24.46
C PRO A 230 9.14 -1.67 -23.06
N THR A 231 9.06 -0.71 -22.11
CA THR A 231 8.57 -0.97 -20.76
C THR A 231 7.08 -1.30 -20.78
N PHE A 232 6.31 -0.56 -21.56
CA PHE A 232 4.88 -0.79 -21.73
C PHE A 232 4.61 -2.15 -22.39
N GLU A 233 5.34 -2.49 -23.44
CA GLU A 233 5.25 -3.78 -24.12
C GLU A 233 5.59 -4.96 -23.18
N ALA A 234 6.61 -4.80 -22.34
CA ALA A 234 6.98 -5.81 -21.32
C ALA A 234 5.84 -6.03 -20.31
N LEU A 235 5.23 -4.96 -19.79
CA LEU A 235 4.07 -5.04 -18.89
C LEU A 235 2.89 -5.75 -19.56
N PHE A 236 2.55 -5.34 -20.78
CA PHE A 236 1.43 -5.88 -21.52
C PHE A 236 1.60 -7.38 -21.83
N THR A 237 2.77 -7.76 -22.35
CA THR A 237 3.11 -9.16 -22.65
C THR A 237 3.09 -10.04 -21.39
N TRP A 238 3.65 -9.54 -20.29
CA TRP A 238 3.61 -10.25 -19.02
C TRP A 238 2.17 -10.47 -18.51
N CYS A 239 1.31 -9.45 -18.60
CA CYS A 239 -0.10 -9.57 -18.24
C CYS A 239 -0.81 -10.64 -19.08
N GLN A 240 -0.58 -10.66 -20.41
CA GLN A 240 -1.15 -11.68 -21.28
C GLN A 240 -0.68 -13.10 -20.90
N GLY A 241 0.62 -13.25 -20.65
CA GLY A 241 1.19 -14.52 -20.23
C GLY A 241 0.64 -14.99 -18.87
N LEU A 242 0.46 -14.07 -17.92
CA LEU A 242 -0.08 -14.39 -16.60
C LEU A 242 -1.57 -14.76 -16.65
N LEU A 243 -2.39 -14.08 -17.50
CA LEU A 243 -3.79 -14.44 -17.73
C LEU A 243 -3.97 -15.85 -18.27
N GLN A 244 -3.01 -16.37 -19.03
CA GLN A 244 -3.05 -17.74 -19.56
C GLN A 244 -2.62 -18.80 -18.53
N ARG A 245 -1.88 -18.40 -17.48
CA ARG A 245 -1.31 -19.31 -16.47
C ARG A 245 -2.17 -19.43 -15.21
N LEU A 246 -3.10 -18.49 -14.95
CA LEU A 246 -4.01 -18.45 -13.79
C LEU A 246 -5.36 -19.13 -14.08
#